data_943a4d00583692c8ba380690da1750e2
#
_entry.id   943a4d00583692c8ba380690da1750e2
#
_cell.length_a   1.000
_cell.length_b   1.000
_cell.length_c   1.000
_cell.angle_alpha   90.00
_cell.angle_beta   90.00
_cell.angle_gamma   90.00
#
_symmetry.space_group_name_H-M   'P 1'
#
loop_
_entity.id
_entity.type
_entity.pdbx_description
1 polymer ?
#
loop_
_entity_poly.entity_id
_entity_poly.type
_entity_poly.pdbx_seq_one_letter_code
_entity_poly.pdbx_strand_id
1 'polypeptide(L)'
;GSFNYVLIFYQAMIIFARKHFSSRHAYVFSFLIRMAVYMRAGVAIARRAVAAIWLPFTDFLLFGGGMYLLKNYWASRSGIFYPYSFLWIAVPLYSLAWITGVWMNGGYDKPLRIVRSTRGILAGTVLILLVYALLDEQYRYSRFLILVGTAWAVFAAAGLRLVTNILFKQKLIASDEKQKH
;
A
#
# COMPACT_ATOMS: atom_id res chain seq x y z
N GLY A 1 -24.80 9.91 0.12
CA GLY A 1 -26.20 9.87 0.63
C GLY A 1 -26.48 8.81 1.69
N SER A 2 -25.65 7.75 1.83
CA SER A 2 -26.06 6.63 2.68
C SER A 2 -25.66 6.76 4.16
N PHE A 3 -24.71 7.59 4.50
CA PHE A 3 -24.23 7.74 5.87
C PHE A 3 -25.24 8.48 6.76
N ASN A 4 -25.83 9.55 6.26
CA ASN A 4 -26.87 10.30 6.98
C ASN A 4 -28.15 9.48 7.22
N TYR A 5 -28.54 8.65 6.26
CA TYR A 5 -29.71 7.79 6.40
C TYR A 5 -29.53 6.75 7.52
N VAL A 6 -28.34 6.14 7.59
CA VAL A 6 -28.01 5.17 8.66
C VAL A 6 -28.01 5.84 10.02
N LEU A 7 -27.48 7.07 10.15
CA LEU A 7 -27.47 7.85 11.40
C LEU A 7 -28.88 8.20 11.87
N ILE A 8 -29.74 8.66 10.96
CA ILE A 8 -31.15 9.01 11.26
C ILE A 8 -31.93 7.75 11.71
N PHE A 9 -31.72 6.62 11.01
CA PHE A 9 -32.35 5.36 11.39
C PHE A 9 -31.96 4.90 12.80
N TYR A 10 -30.66 4.98 13.15
CA TYR A 10 -30.21 4.63 14.51
C TYR A 10 -30.68 5.61 15.58
N GLN A 11 -30.78 6.91 15.26
CA GLN A 11 -31.37 7.89 16.18
C GLN A 11 -32.86 7.58 16.44
N ALA A 12 -33.63 7.24 15.43
CA ALA A 12 -35.01 6.83 15.57
C ALA A 12 -35.16 5.57 16.45
N MET A 13 -34.30 4.57 16.27
CA MET A 13 -34.25 3.37 17.11
C MET A 13 -33.92 3.69 18.58
N ILE A 14 -33.01 4.62 18.85
CA ILE A 14 -32.67 5.04 20.22
C ILE A 14 -33.85 5.74 20.87
N ILE A 15 -34.55 6.61 20.13
CA ILE A 15 -35.76 7.31 20.62
C ILE A 15 -36.88 6.30 20.92
N PHE A 16 -37.10 5.33 20.05
CA PHE A 16 -38.07 4.26 20.24
C PHE A 16 -37.75 3.42 21.49
N ALA A 17 -36.48 3.01 21.65
CA ALA A 17 -36.05 2.25 22.82
C ALA A 17 -36.23 3.00 24.13
N ARG A 18 -35.97 4.32 24.16
CA ARG A 18 -36.19 5.18 25.33
C ARG A 18 -37.66 5.31 25.69
N LYS A 19 -38.60 5.28 24.71
CA LYS A 19 -40.02 5.46 24.93
C LYS A 19 -40.70 4.17 25.42
N HIS A 20 -40.20 2.99 25.02
CA HIS A 20 -40.89 1.71 25.30
C HIS A 20 -40.18 0.79 26.30
N PHE A 21 -38.94 1.08 26.70
CA PHE A 21 -38.22 0.26 27.68
C PHE A 21 -37.93 1.01 28.95
N SER A 22 -37.98 0.32 30.11
CA SER A 22 -37.59 0.83 31.43
C SER A 22 -36.17 1.44 31.33
N SER A 23 -35.95 2.56 32.03
CA SER A 23 -34.77 3.43 31.93
C SER A 23 -33.40 2.67 32.01
N ARG A 24 -33.35 1.59 32.79
CA ARG A 24 -32.12 0.77 32.93
C ARG A 24 -31.80 -0.04 31.67
N HIS A 25 -32.80 -0.62 31.02
CA HIS A 25 -32.63 -1.43 29.82
C HIS A 25 -32.40 -0.56 28.55
N ALA A 26 -33.04 0.62 28.52
CA ALA A 26 -32.82 1.57 27.40
C ALA A 26 -31.37 2.07 27.32
N TYR A 27 -30.68 2.24 28.46
CA TYR A 27 -29.29 2.67 28.50
C TYR A 27 -28.36 1.60 27.93
N VAL A 28 -28.52 0.35 28.35
CA VAL A 28 -27.71 -0.79 27.83
C VAL A 28 -27.95 -0.97 26.34
N PHE A 29 -29.19 -0.88 25.87
CA PHE A 29 -29.54 -1.02 24.47
C PHE A 29 -28.95 0.10 23.61
N SER A 30 -29.00 1.34 24.08
CA SER A 30 -28.39 2.51 23.44
C SER A 30 -26.85 2.39 23.37
N PHE A 31 -26.24 1.86 24.43
CA PHE A 31 -24.81 1.60 24.47
C PHE A 31 -24.39 0.52 23.40
N LEU A 32 -25.13 -0.59 23.37
CA LEU A 32 -24.86 -1.68 22.40
C LEU A 32 -25.03 -1.20 20.96
N ILE A 33 -26.07 -0.41 20.67
CA ILE A 33 -26.26 0.17 19.32
C ILE A 33 -25.10 1.09 18.95
N ARG A 34 -24.69 2.00 19.84
CA ARG A 34 -23.54 2.88 19.58
C ARG A 34 -22.27 2.07 19.35
N MET A 35 -22.01 1.07 20.18
CA MET A 35 -20.86 0.19 20.03
C MET A 35 -20.87 -0.54 18.68
N ALA A 36 -22.01 -1.08 18.25
CA ALA A 36 -22.16 -1.73 16.95
C ALA A 36 -21.89 -0.77 15.78
N VAL A 37 -22.37 0.48 15.87
CA VAL A 37 -22.11 1.52 14.85
C VAL A 37 -20.64 1.86 14.77
N TYR A 38 -19.97 2.09 15.92
CA TYR A 38 -18.54 2.39 15.96
C TYR A 38 -17.67 1.22 15.47
N MET A 39 -18.01 -0.02 15.85
CA MET A 39 -17.33 -1.21 15.35
C MET A 39 -17.47 -1.34 13.82
N ARG A 40 -18.67 -1.16 13.29
CA ARG A 40 -18.89 -1.22 11.83
C ARG A 40 -18.15 -0.13 11.10
N ALA A 41 -18.15 1.10 11.63
CA ALA A 41 -17.37 2.21 11.06
C ALA A 41 -15.86 1.94 11.12
N GLY A 42 -15.36 1.45 12.27
CA GLY A 42 -13.95 1.07 12.45
C GLY A 42 -13.51 -0.01 11.48
N VAL A 43 -14.31 -1.08 11.35
CA VAL A 43 -14.02 -2.16 10.37
C VAL A 43 -14.02 -1.63 8.93
N ALA A 44 -14.95 -0.74 8.58
CA ALA A 44 -14.99 -0.15 7.24
C ALA A 44 -13.76 0.72 6.95
N ILE A 45 -13.32 1.52 7.93
CA ILE A 45 -12.10 2.35 7.83
C ILE A 45 -10.87 1.45 7.74
N ALA A 46 -10.74 0.46 8.63
CA ALA A 46 -9.62 -0.49 8.62
C ALA A 46 -9.51 -1.23 7.27
N ARG A 47 -10.63 -1.71 6.74
CA ARG A 47 -10.66 -2.37 5.43
C ARG A 47 -10.22 -1.45 4.29
N ARG A 48 -10.60 -0.17 4.33
CA ARG A 48 -10.15 0.83 3.34
C ARG A 48 -8.67 1.12 3.48
N ALA A 49 -8.18 1.28 4.71
CA ALA A 49 -6.76 1.51 5.00
C ALA A 49 -5.91 0.32 4.52
N VAL A 50 -6.29 -0.91 4.86
CA VAL A 50 -5.62 -2.13 4.38
C VAL A 50 -5.62 -2.19 2.85
N ALA A 51 -6.75 -1.90 2.21
CA ALA A 51 -6.85 -1.89 0.75
C ALA A 51 -5.99 -0.81 0.07
N ALA A 52 -5.72 0.31 0.76
CA ALA A 52 -4.86 1.37 0.25
C ALA A 52 -3.36 1.09 0.47
N ILE A 53 -3.01 0.48 1.62
CA ILE A 53 -1.62 0.27 2.03
C ILE A 53 -1.04 -1.03 1.46
N TRP A 54 -1.86 -2.01 1.17
CA TRP A 54 -1.40 -3.34 0.77
C TRP A 54 -0.47 -3.31 -0.47
N LEU A 55 -0.81 -2.52 -1.49
CA LEU A 55 -0.03 -2.44 -2.73
C LEU A 55 1.34 -1.75 -2.52
N PRO A 56 1.42 -0.55 -1.89
CA PRO A 56 2.69 0.07 -1.52
C PRO A 56 3.54 -0.82 -0.60
N PHE A 57 2.92 -1.53 0.33
CA PHE A 57 3.63 -2.44 1.23
C PHE A 57 4.25 -3.63 0.49
N THR A 58 3.51 -4.21 -0.45
CA THR A 58 4.03 -5.29 -1.30
C THR A 58 5.16 -4.80 -2.20
N ASP A 59 5.03 -3.60 -2.78
CA ASP A 59 6.11 -2.97 -3.55
C ASP A 59 7.37 -2.76 -2.68
N PHE A 60 7.20 -2.29 -1.43
CA PHE A 60 8.30 -2.12 -0.48
C PHE A 60 9.07 -3.42 -0.24
N LEU A 61 8.35 -4.50 0.00
CA LEU A 61 8.96 -5.82 0.22
C LEU A 61 9.67 -6.34 -1.04
N LEU A 62 9.06 -6.16 -2.23
CA LEU A 62 9.65 -6.59 -3.49
C LEU A 62 10.89 -5.77 -3.86
N PHE A 63 10.86 -4.45 -3.66
CA PHE A 63 12.00 -3.58 -3.94
C PHE A 63 13.14 -3.84 -2.96
N GLY A 64 12.84 -3.87 -1.67
CA GLY A 64 13.85 -4.15 -0.63
C GLY A 64 14.43 -5.56 -0.73
N GLY A 65 13.57 -6.57 -0.90
CA GLY A 65 14.00 -7.96 -1.08
C GLY A 65 14.85 -8.15 -2.33
N GLY A 66 14.46 -7.54 -3.46
CA GLY A 66 15.25 -7.58 -4.68
C GLY A 66 16.61 -6.89 -4.53
N MET A 67 16.66 -5.73 -3.89
CA MET A 67 17.92 -5.04 -3.59
C MET A 67 18.83 -5.87 -2.69
N TYR A 68 18.27 -6.57 -1.71
CA TYR A 68 19.01 -7.48 -0.86
C TYR A 68 19.66 -8.63 -1.67
N LEU A 69 18.90 -9.26 -2.56
CA LEU A 69 19.40 -10.34 -3.43
C LEU A 69 20.45 -9.83 -4.42
N LEU A 70 20.20 -8.69 -5.07
CA LEU A 70 21.13 -8.07 -6.01
C LEU A 70 22.45 -7.68 -5.34
N LYS A 71 22.38 -7.10 -4.13
CA LYS A 71 23.58 -6.77 -3.34
C LYS A 71 24.40 -8.03 -3.04
N ASN A 72 23.76 -9.11 -2.57
CA ASN A 72 24.46 -10.34 -2.23
C ASN A 72 25.10 -10.99 -3.46
N TYR A 73 24.36 -11.03 -4.58
CA TYR A 73 24.89 -11.54 -5.84
C TYR A 73 26.10 -10.72 -6.34
N TRP A 74 25.97 -9.37 -6.29
CA TRP A 74 27.05 -8.49 -6.74
C TRP A 74 28.26 -8.55 -5.82
N ALA A 75 28.08 -8.57 -4.51
CA ALA A 75 29.15 -8.69 -3.55
C ALA A 75 29.98 -9.97 -3.73
N SER A 76 29.31 -11.11 -4.00
CA SER A 76 29.99 -12.39 -4.25
C SER A 76 30.80 -12.42 -5.54
N ARG A 77 30.40 -11.61 -6.56
CA ARG A 77 31.09 -11.54 -7.85
C ARG A 77 32.21 -10.52 -7.91
N SER A 78 32.02 -9.36 -7.27
CA SER A 78 32.95 -8.23 -7.32
C SER A 78 33.96 -8.21 -6.17
N GLY A 79 33.76 -9.04 -5.14
CA GLY A 79 34.56 -8.99 -3.92
C GLY A 79 34.39 -7.71 -3.10
N ILE A 80 33.42 -6.86 -3.45
CA ILE A 80 33.17 -5.60 -2.74
C ILE A 80 32.39 -5.89 -1.47
N PHE A 81 32.91 -5.45 -0.34
CA PHE A 81 32.22 -5.54 0.95
C PHE A 81 31.27 -4.36 1.14
N TYR A 82 29.98 -4.63 1.32
CA TYR A 82 28.99 -3.62 1.65
C TYR A 82 28.72 -3.62 3.16
N PRO A 83 28.84 -2.47 3.84
CA PRO A 83 28.59 -2.38 5.27
C PRO A 83 27.11 -2.63 5.59
N TYR A 84 26.82 -3.05 6.81
CA TYR A 84 25.45 -3.31 7.29
C TYR A 84 24.54 -2.07 7.15
N SER A 85 25.10 -0.86 7.28
CA SER A 85 24.39 0.41 7.07
C SER A 85 23.73 0.51 5.69
N PHE A 86 24.32 -0.10 4.65
CA PHE A 86 23.70 -0.15 3.33
C PHE A 86 22.33 -0.83 3.36
N LEU A 87 22.20 -1.96 4.06
CA LEU A 87 20.94 -2.71 4.14
C LEU A 87 19.88 -2.00 4.98
N TRP A 88 20.31 -1.41 6.09
CA TRP A 88 19.37 -0.83 7.06
C TRP A 88 18.99 0.62 6.74
N ILE A 89 19.79 1.34 5.97
CA ILE A 89 19.56 2.75 5.65
C ILE A 89 19.30 2.93 4.17
N ALA A 90 20.22 2.53 3.29
CA ALA A 90 20.12 2.83 1.86
C ALA A 90 18.98 2.05 1.18
N VAL A 91 18.82 0.76 1.45
CA VAL A 91 17.77 -0.06 0.82
C VAL A 91 16.37 0.42 1.19
N PRO A 92 16.01 0.69 2.46
CA PRO A 92 14.72 1.26 2.81
C PRO A 92 14.50 2.65 2.20
N LEU A 93 15.51 3.53 2.20
CA LEU A 93 15.41 4.86 1.60
C LEU A 93 15.17 4.80 0.09
N TYR A 94 15.86 3.92 -0.64
CA TYR A 94 15.64 3.74 -2.07
C TYR A 94 14.23 3.19 -2.34
N SER A 95 13.80 2.20 -1.56
CA SER A 95 12.45 1.66 -1.67
C SER A 95 11.38 2.72 -1.42
N LEU A 96 11.56 3.56 -0.40
CA LEU A 96 10.66 4.67 -0.10
C LEU A 96 10.65 5.73 -1.21
N ALA A 97 11.81 6.07 -1.78
CA ALA A 97 11.90 7.03 -2.88
C ALA A 97 11.14 6.52 -4.11
N TRP A 98 11.27 5.23 -4.47
CA TRP A 98 10.50 4.64 -5.57
C TRP A 98 9.00 4.61 -5.26
N ILE A 99 8.59 4.21 -4.06
CA ILE A 99 7.17 4.21 -3.66
C ILE A 99 6.58 5.61 -3.71
N THR A 100 7.30 6.61 -3.21
CA THR A 100 6.88 8.01 -3.25
C THR A 100 6.73 8.48 -4.69
N GLY A 101 7.70 8.15 -5.55
CA GLY A 101 7.64 8.45 -6.98
C GLY A 101 6.43 7.79 -7.66
N VAL A 102 6.15 6.53 -7.37
CA VAL A 102 4.96 5.80 -7.87
C VAL A 102 3.68 6.44 -7.37
N TRP A 103 3.62 6.82 -6.09
CA TRP A 103 2.46 7.48 -5.49
C TRP A 103 2.18 8.85 -6.14
N MET A 104 3.20 9.69 -6.30
CA MET A 104 3.07 11.01 -6.94
C MET A 104 2.62 10.92 -8.40
N ASN A 105 2.97 9.84 -9.11
CA ASN A 105 2.54 9.61 -10.49
C ASN A 105 1.20 8.86 -10.63
N GLY A 106 0.46 8.67 -9.53
CA GLY A 106 -0.83 7.97 -9.54
C GLY A 106 -0.70 6.48 -9.90
N GLY A 107 0.44 5.84 -9.60
CA GLY A 107 0.67 4.43 -9.91
C GLY A 107 -0.10 3.45 -9.02
N TYR A 108 -0.74 3.95 -7.96
CA TYR A 108 -1.64 3.19 -7.07
C TYR A 108 -3.12 3.47 -7.34
N ASP A 109 -3.44 4.40 -8.25
CA ASP A 109 -4.82 4.72 -8.61
C ASP A 109 -5.40 3.66 -9.56
N LYS A 110 -6.67 3.33 -9.35
CA LYS A 110 -7.39 2.40 -10.23
C LYS A 110 -7.90 3.13 -11.49
N PRO A 111 -7.76 2.56 -12.67
CA PRO A 111 -7.14 1.27 -13.00
C PRO A 111 -5.60 1.31 -12.91
N LEU A 112 -5.02 0.22 -12.40
CA LEU A 112 -3.57 0.10 -12.21
C LEU A 112 -2.87 0.06 -13.58
N ARG A 113 -2.17 1.14 -13.92
CA ARG A 113 -1.43 1.27 -15.19
C ARG A 113 0.07 1.10 -14.96
N ILE A 114 0.67 0.14 -15.65
CA ILE A 114 2.11 -0.14 -15.59
C ILE A 114 2.92 1.12 -15.91
N VAL A 115 2.52 1.88 -16.94
CA VAL A 115 3.22 3.10 -17.38
C VAL A 115 3.34 4.15 -16.27
N ARG A 116 2.30 4.35 -15.45
CA ARG A 116 2.34 5.30 -14.32
C ARG A 116 3.34 4.85 -13.26
N SER A 117 3.37 3.56 -12.96
CA SER A 117 4.31 3.00 -11.98
C SER A 117 5.75 3.10 -12.49
N THR A 118 6.00 2.79 -13.76
CA THR A 118 7.33 2.91 -14.38
C THR A 118 7.83 4.36 -14.35
N ARG A 119 6.99 5.33 -14.74
CA ARG A 119 7.34 6.77 -14.65
C ARG A 119 7.64 7.18 -13.21
N GLY A 120 6.87 6.68 -12.25
CA GLY A 120 7.09 6.94 -10.83
C GLY A 120 8.42 6.40 -10.33
N ILE A 121 8.77 5.15 -10.70
CA ILE A 121 10.05 4.55 -10.33
C ILE A 121 11.22 5.33 -10.96
N LEU A 122 11.11 5.72 -12.23
CA LEU A 122 12.13 6.53 -12.89
C LEU A 122 12.30 7.90 -12.21
N ALA A 123 11.20 8.57 -11.85
CA ALA A 123 11.25 9.83 -11.09
C ALA A 123 11.91 9.63 -9.71
N GLY A 124 11.56 8.56 -9.00
CA GLY A 124 12.20 8.18 -7.74
C GLY A 124 13.70 7.89 -7.91
N THR A 125 14.10 7.26 -9.03
CA THR A 125 15.51 7.02 -9.34
C THR A 125 16.28 8.31 -9.59
N VAL A 126 15.68 9.27 -10.30
CA VAL A 126 16.28 10.58 -10.48
C VAL A 126 16.49 11.28 -9.13
N LEU A 127 15.53 11.20 -8.23
CA LEU A 127 15.65 11.72 -6.86
C LEU A 127 16.80 11.04 -6.10
N ILE A 128 16.89 9.70 -6.16
CA ILE A 128 17.98 8.94 -5.55
C ILE A 128 19.33 9.38 -6.11
N LEU A 129 19.45 9.54 -7.43
CA LEU A 129 20.70 9.96 -8.06
C LEU A 129 21.08 11.40 -7.71
N LEU A 130 20.10 12.30 -7.57
CA LEU A 130 20.31 13.67 -7.09
C LEU A 130 20.88 13.69 -5.67
N VAL A 131 20.24 12.96 -4.76
CA VAL A 131 20.72 12.83 -3.37
C VAL A 131 22.11 12.18 -3.35
N TYR A 132 22.30 11.11 -4.13
CA TYR A 132 23.59 10.43 -4.27
C TYR A 132 24.71 11.38 -4.75
N ALA A 133 24.40 12.30 -5.66
CA ALA A 133 25.39 13.27 -6.15
C ALA A 133 25.83 14.28 -5.08
N LEU A 134 24.91 14.60 -4.15
CA LEU A 134 25.15 15.56 -3.06
C LEU A 134 25.78 14.93 -1.81
N LEU A 135 25.76 13.59 -1.70
CA LEU A 135 26.36 12.90 -0.54
C LEU A 135 27.87 12.89 -0.60
N ASP A 136 28.51 12.88 0.59
CA ASP A 136 29.94 12.65 0.73
C ASP A 136 30.36 11.26 0.22
N GLU A 137 31.61 11.11 -0.20
CA GLU A 137 32.14 9.91 -0.83
C GLU A 137 31.97 8.65 0.06
N GLN A 138 32.08 8.81 1.36
CA GLN A 138 31.90 7.73 2.36
C GLN A 138 30.50 7.14 2.40
N TYR A 139 29.48 7.87 1.95
CA TYR A 139 28.08 7.43 1.89
C TYR A 139 27.63 7.05 0.48
N ARG A 140 28.52 7.20 -0.52
CA ARG A 140 28.26 6.81 -1.91
C ARG A 140 28.50 5.32 -2.06
N TYR A 141 27.46 4.50 -1.92
CA TYR A 141 27.60 3.07 -2.11
C TYR A 141 27.87 2.75 -3.61
N SER A 142 27.03 2.07 -4.32
CA SER A 142 27.28 1.65 -5.71
C SER A 142 26.24 2.23 -6.67
N ARG A 143 26.70 3.02 -7.67
CA ARG A 143 25.85 3.50 -8.77
C ARG A 143 25.23 2.35 -9.55
N PHE A 144 25.99 1.27 -9.72
CA PHE A 144 25.51 0.07 -10.39
C PHE A 144 24.30 -0.54 -9.69
N LEU A 145 24.31 -0.63 -8.35
CA LEU A 145 23.19 -1.16 -7.58
C LEU A 145 21.94 -0.27 -7.69
N ILE A 146 22.09 1.05 -7.82
CA ILE A 146 20.95 1.94 -8.03
C ILE A 146 20.32 1.65 -9.41
N LEU A 147 21.10 1.53 -10.47
CA LEU A 147 20.58 1.29 -11.82
C LEU A 147 19.96 -0.10 -11.96
N VAL A 148 20.64 -1.14 -11.48
CA VAL A 148 20.11 -2.51 -11.53
C VAL A 148 18.91 -2.67 -10.61
N GLY A 149 18.94 -2.01 -9.43
CA GLY A 149 17.80 -1.94 -8.52
C GLY A 149 16.59 -1.25 -9.15
N THR A 150 16.81 -0.18 -9.92
CA THR A 150 15.74 0.48 -10.70
C THR A 150 15.12 -0.46 -11.73
N ALA A 151 15.95 -1.16 -12.50
CA ALA A 151 15.46 -2.14 -13.46
C ALA A 151 14.63 -3.24 -12.77
N TRP A 152 15.12 -3.74 -11.64
CA TRP A 152 14.39 -4.69 -10.82
C TRP A 152 13.05 -4.12 -10.32
N ALA A 153 13.05 -2.90 -9.79
CA ALA A 153 11.84 -2.25 -9.27
C ALA A 153 10.78 -2.08 -10.37
N VAL A 154 11.17 -1.69 -11.58
CA VAL A 154 10.28 -1.60 -12.75
C VAL A 154 9.69 -2.98 -13.08
N PHE A 155 10.54 -4.00 -13.13
CA PHE A 155 10.10 -5.36 -13.46
C PHE A 155 9.15 -5.93 -12.41
N ALA A 156 9.50 -5.80 -11.13
CA ALA A 156 8.68 -6.25 -10.01
C ALA A 156 7.33 -5.52 -9.95
N ALA A 157 7.36 -4.19 -10.13
CA ALA A 157 6.15 -3.39 -10.18
C ALA A 157 5.24 -3.76 -11.35
N ALA A 158 5.79 -3.97 -12.54
CA ALA A 158 5.02 -4.39 -13.72
C ALA A 158 4.40 -5.76 -13.49
N GLY A 159 5.15 -6.73 -12.99
CA GLY A 159 4.67 -8.07 -12.67
C GLY A 159 3.53 -8.06 -11.64
N LEU A 160 3.69 -7.29 -10.54
CA LEU A 160 2.65 -7.16 -9.52
C LEU A 160 1.35 -6.58 -10.09
N ARG A 161 1.43 -5.55 -10.96
CA ARG A 161 0.26 -4.95 -11.61
C ARG A 161 -0.42 -5.89 -12.60
N LEU A 162 0.35 -6.67 -13.34
CA LEU A 162 -0.19 -7.71 -14.22
C LEU A 162 -0.95 -8.76 -13.42
N VAL A 163 -0.35 -9.31 -12.38
CA VAL A 163 -0.99 -10.32 -11.52
C VAL A 163 -2.26 -9.78 -10.88
N THR A 164 -2.22 -8.57 -10.33
CA THR A 164 -3.39 -7.94 -9.71
C THR A 164 -4.51 -7.70 -10.73
N ASN A 165 -4.19 -7.23 -11.92
CA ASN A 165 -5.20 -6.99 -12.98
C ASN A 165 -5.85 -8.30 -13.45
N ILE A 166 -5.08 -9.39 -13.60
CA ILE A 166 -5.61 -10.71 -13.97
C ILE A 166 -6.56 -11.23 -12.87
N LEU A 167 -6.15 -11.15 -11.60
CA LEU A 167 -6.95 -11.61 -10.47
C LEU A 167 -8.26 -10.81 -10.31
N PHE A 168 -8.21 -9.49 -10.53
CA PHE A 168 -9.42 -8.65 -10.50
C PHE A 168 -10.36 -8.96 -11.66
N LYS A 169 -9.85 -9.20 -12.87
CA LYS A 169 -10.66 -9.59 -14.04
C LYS A 169 -11.39 -10.91 -13.80
N GLN A 170 -10.73 -11.89 -13.23
CA GLN A 170 -11.35 -13.18 -12.87
C GLN A 170 -12.46 -13.03 -11.83
N LYS A 171 -12.29 -12.15 -10.84
CA LYS A 171 -13.33 -11.89 -9.82
C LYS A 171 -14.58 -11.24 -10.40
N LEU A 172 -14.44 -10.35 -11.37
CA LEU A 172 -15.57 -9.71 -12.04
C LEU A 172 -16.37 -10.73 -12.86
N ILE A 173 -15.69 -11.61 -13.60
CA ILE A 173 -16.33 -12.67 -14.40
C ILE A 173 -17.09 -13.65 -13.48
N ALA A 174 -16.48 -14.11 -12.39
CA ALA A 174 -17.12 -15.02 -11.43
C ALA A 174 -18.29 -14.37 -10.66
N SER A 175 -18.31 -13.04 -10.52
CA SER A 175 -19.43 -12.30 -9.93
C SER A 175 -20.63 -12.21 -10.88
N ASP A 176 -20.37 -11.97 -12.17
CA ASP A 176 -21.42 -11.91 -13.21
C ASP A 176 -22.10 -13.26 -13.45
N GLU A 177 -21.37 -14.37 -13.36
CA GLU A 177 -21.95 -15.72 -13.43
C GLU A 177 -22.91 -16.02 -12.27
N LYS A 178 -22.57 -15.56 -11.05
CA LYS A 178 -23.43 -15.76 -9.86
C LYS A 178 -24.71 -14.91 -9.85
N GLN A 179 -24.76 -13.85 -10.63
CA GLN A 179 -25.99 -13.04 -10.77
C GLN A 179 -26.95 -13.53 -11.87
N LYS A 180 -26.50 -14.47 -12.72
CA LYS A 180 -27.32 -15.05 -13.80
C LYS A 180 -28.04 -16.36 -13.42
N HIS A 181 -27.80 -16.86 -12.22
CA HIS A 181 -28.48 -17.99 -11.61
C HIS A 181 -29.24 -17.55 -10.36
#